data_06593fdaa72651b7f5c6b29ad90c40eb
#
_entry.id   06593fdaa72651b7f5c6b29ad90c40eb
#
_cell.length_a   1.000
_cell.length_b   1.000
_cell.length_c   1.000
_cell.angle_alpha   90.00
_cell.angle_beta   90.00
_cell.angle_gamma   90.00
#
_symmetry.space_group_name_H-M   'P 1'
#
loop_
_entity.id
_entity.type
_entity.pdbx_description
1 polymer ?
#
loop_
_entity_poly.entity_id
_entity_poly.type
_entity_poly.pdbx_seq_one_letter_code
_entity_poly.pdbx_strand_id
1 'polypeptide(L)'
;FCPRLFVSLSAETDMKRLELLAPARDYASAVAAVDAGADAIYIGGARFGARHAAANSVDDIRRAAEYAHLYGVRVHATLNTLLYDDELAAAERQARELVAAGVDALIVQDMALRRMSLPVELHASTQTAIRTPAEAAFLGNAGFARVILERALSLDEIRAICRATTAEVECFV
;
A
#
# COMPACT_ATOMS: atom_id res chain seq x y z
N PHE A 1 12.47 -7.64 17.00
CA PHE A 1 11.54 -7.29 15.91
C PHE A 1 11.42 -5.78 15.89
N CYS A 2 12.08 -5.11 14.96
CA CYS A 2 11.95 -3.66 14.81
C CYS A 2 10.76 -3.41 13.86
N PRO A 3 9.68 -2.75 14.29
CA PRO A 3 8.63 -2.34 13.37
C PRO A 3 9.24 -1.31 12.41
N ARG A 4 9.21 -1.60 11.11
CA ARG A 4 9.66 -0.64 10.09
C ARG A 4 8.54 0.37 9.88
N LEU A 5 8.82 1.59 10.28
CA LEU A 5 7.94 2.74 10.16
C LEU A 5 7.99 3.31 8.74
N PHE A 6 6.86 3.71 8.21
CA PHE A 6 6.72 4.39 6.92
C PHE A 6 6.19 5.80 7.13
N VAL A 7 6.70 6.75 6.36
CA VAL A 7 6.30 8.16 6.42
C VAL A 7 5.95 8.65 5.02
N SER A 8 4.76 9.21 4.83
CA SER A 8 4.36 9.84 3.58
C SER A 8 4.71 11.34 3.57
N LEU A 9 5.36 11.82 2.51
CA LEU A 9 5.76 13.22 2.33
C LEU A 9 5.04 13.81 1.14
N SER A 10 4.21 14.85 1.34
CA SER A 10 3.65 15.66 0.24
C SER A 10 4.42 16.96 0.08
N ALA A 11 4.63 17.39 -1.20
CA ALA A 11 5.31 18.62 -1.52
C ALA A 11 4.32 19.80 -1.49
N GLU A 12 4.13 20.43 -0.34
CA GLU A 12 3.83 21.86 -0.20
C GLU A 12 3.66 22.27 1.27
N THR A 13 4.09 23.45 1.59
CA THR A 13 4.23 24.28 2.77
C THR A 13 3.14 24.25 3.88
N ASP A 14 2.24 23.32 3.88
CA ASP A 14 1.43 22.99 5.06
C ASP A 14 2.08 21.77 5.71
N MET A 15 2.42 21.85 7.00
CA MET A 15 2.96 20.71 7.76
C MET A 15 1.89 19.61 7.79
N LYS A 16 1.70 18.91 6.67
CA LYS A 16 0.83 17.73 6.64
C LYS A 16 1.38 16.75 7.67
N ARG A 17 0.51 16.30 8.54
CA ARG A 17 0.81 15.22 9.48
C ARG A 17 1.33 14.03 8.69
N LEU A 18 2.50 13.53 9.09
CA LEU A 18 3.07 12.32 8.49
C LEU A 18 2.20 11.12 8.85
N GLU A 19 1.85 10.31 7.86
CA GLU A 19 1.12 9.06 8.08
C GLU A 19 2.10 7.97 8.51
N LEU A 20 1.83 7.36 9.63
CA LEU A 20 2.56 6.23 10.17
C LEU A 20 1.90 4.93 9.70
N LEU A 21 2.51 4.26 8.69
CA LEU A 21 2.04 2.98 8.18
C LEU A 21 2.78 1.82 8.86
N ALA A 22 2.04 0.94 9.54
CA ALA A 22 2.60 -0.23 10.23
C ALA A 22 2.27 -1.55 9.50
N PRO A 23 3.21 -2.53 9.49
CA PRO A 23 2.92 -3.86 8.97
C PRO A 23 2.02 -4.67 9.91
N ALA A 24 1.02 -5.35 9.35
CA ALA A 24 0.23 -6.33 10.07
C ALA A 24 0.38 -7.71 9.40
N ARG A 25 0.91 -8.69 10.13
CA ARG A 25 1.00 -10.06 9.63
C ARG A 25 -0.36 -10.74 9.63
N ASP A 26 -1.15 -10.50 10.67
CA ASP A 26 -2.43 -11.13 10.96
C ASP A 26 -3.33 -10.15 11.75
N TYR A 27 -4.55 -10.58 12.08
CA TYR A 27 -5.50 -9.77 12.85
C TYR A 27 -4.91 -9.29 14.20
N ALA A 28 -4.21 -10.16 14.93
CA ALA A 28 -3.64 -9.78 16.23
C ALA A 28 -2.55 -8.70 16.08
N SER A 29 -1.72 -8.81 15.03
CA SER A 29 -0.72 -7.79 14.69
C SER A 29 -1.38 -6.48 14.23
N ALA A 30 -2.52 -6.54 13.54
CA ALA A 30 -3.29 -5.37 13.13
C ALA A 30 -3.82 -4.61 14.35
N VAL A 31 -4.45 -5.32 15.30
CA VAL A 31 -4.90 -4.74 16.58
C VAL A 31 -3.74 -4.07 17.33
N ALA A 32 -2.61 -4.77 17.48
CA ALA A 32 -1.45 -4.23 18.17
C ALA A 32 -0.89 -2.97 17.50
N ALA A 33 -0.90 -2.89 16.16
CA ALA A 33 -0.44 -1.72 15.43
C ALA A 33 -1.39 -0.52 15.62
N VAL A 34 -2.70 -0.76 15.56
CA VAL A 34 -3.73 0.27 15.82
C VAL A 34 -3.60 0.81 17.25
N ASP A 35 -3.51 -0.08 18.23
CA ASP A 35 -3.38 0.29 19.67
C ASP A 35 -2.07 1.04 19.95
N ALA A 36 -1.02 0.78 19.15
CA ALA A 36 0.26 1.49 19.23
C ALA A 36 0.26 2.86 18.53
N GLY A 37 -0.85 3.27 17.89
CA GLY A 37 -1.04 4.59 17.29
C GLY A 37 -0.61 4.68 15.82
N ALA A 38 -0.65 3.59 15.07
CA ALA A 38 -0.52 3.64 13.61
C ALA A 38 -1.66 4.47 13.00
N ASP A 39 -1.36 5.25 11.96
CA ASP A 39 -2.37 5.98 11.16
C ASP A 39 -2.92 5.09 10.04
N ALA A 40 -2.13 4.11 9.60
CA ALA A 40 -2.55 3.09 8.64
C ALA A 40 -1.83 1.77 8.93
N ILE A 41 -2.43 0.66 8.48
CA ILE A 41 -1.80 -0.67 8.51
C ILE A 41 -1.79 -1.26 7.11
N TYR A 42 -0.79 -2.11 6.80
CA TYR A 42 -0.85 -2.93 5.60
C TYR A 42 -0.81 -4.41 5.94
N ILE A 43 -1.65 -5.20 5.25
CA ILE A 43 -1.87 -6.62 5.49
C ILE A 43 -1.87 -7.39 4.17
N GLY A 44 -1.32 -8.62 4.18
CA GLY A 44 -1.30 -9.50 3.03
C GLY A 44 -2.50 -10.43 3.00
N GLY A 45 -3.11 -10.60 1.81
CA GLY A 45 -4.13 -11.62 1.56
C GLY A 45 -3.55 -13.01 1.33
N ALA A 46 -4.42 -13.99 1.06
CA ALA A 46 -4.05 -15.39 0.87
C ALA A 46 -3.27 -15.65 -0.45
N ARG A 47 -3.45 -14.81 -1.48
CA ARG A 47 -2.82 -14.95 -2.80
C ARG A 47 -2.29 -13.60 -3.30
N PHE A 48 -1.43 -13.65 -4.31
CA PHE A 48 -0.90 -12.48 -5.03
C PHE A 48 -0.16 -11.45 -4.15
N GLY A 49 0.24 -11.84 -2.95
CA GLY A 49 1.11 -11.04 -2.10
C GLY A 49 2.54 -11.55 -2.17
N ALA A 50 3.54 -10.65 -2.25
CA ALA A 50 4.96 -11.02 -2.29
C ALA A 50 5.45 -11.74 -1.03
N ARG A 51 4.67 -11.73 0.05
CA ARG A 51 4.96 -12.46 1.30
C ARG A 51 3.90 -13.52 1.54
N HIS A 52 4.09 -14.72 1.01
CA HIS A 52 3.18 -15.87 1.16
C HIS A 52 2.97 -16.36 2.62
N ALA A 53 3.75 -15.89 3.58
CA ALA A 53 3.70 -16.37 4.97
C ALA A 53 2.49 -15.87 5.78
N ALA A 54 1.71 -14.93 5.26
CA ALA A 54 0.51 -14.41 5.92
C ALA A 54 -0.71 -14.72 5.03
N ALA A 55 -1.19 -15.95 5.09
CA ALA A 55 -2.38 -16.37 4.35
C ALA A 55 -3.66 -15.91 5.09
N ASN A 56 -3.83 -14.57 5.25
CA ASN A 56 -5.07 -14.07 5.86
C ASN A 56 -6.25 -14.30 4.92
N SER A 57 -7.32 -14.83 5.47
CA SER A 57 -8.59 -14.92 4.76
C SER A 57 -9.19 -13.51 4.54
N VAL A 58 -10.12 -13.39 3.60
CA VAL A 58 -10.86 -12.14 3.39
C VAL A 58 -11.61 -11.73 4.67
N ASP A 59 -12.08 -12.71 5.45
CA ASP A 59 -12.78 -12.45 6.72
C ASP A 59 -11.83 -11.94 7.81
N ASP A 60 -10.58 -12.41 7.88
CA ASP A 60 -9.58 -11.87 8.80
C ASP A 60 -9.25 -10.42 8.44
N ILE A 61 -9.14 -10.10 7.14
CA ILE A 61 -8.90 -8.74 6.65
C ILE A 61 -10.10 -7.85 6.95
N ARG A 62 -11.33 -8.34 6.76
CA ARG A 62 -12.56 -7.60 7.12
C ARG A 62 -12.58 -7.26 8.60
N ARG A 63 -12.30 -8.20 9.47
CA ARG A 63 -12.22 -7.98 10.91
C ARG A 63 -11.15 -6.96 11.28
N ALA A 64 -10.00 -7.01 10.61
CA ALA A 64 -8.94 -6.03 10.81
C ALA A 64 -9.37 -4.63 10.36
N ALA A 65 -10.07 -4.52 9.21
CA ALA A 65 -10.60 -3.25 8.71
C ALA A 65 -11.68 -2.68 9.65
N GLU A 66 -12.63 -3.50 10.08
CA GLU A 66 -13.66 -3.09 11.04
C GLU A 66 -13.04 -2.56 12.33
N TYR A 67 -12.03 -3.24 12.88
CA TYR A 67 -11.34 -2.78 14.09
C TYR A 67 -10.58 -1.47 13.85
N ALA A 68 -9.77 -1.41 12.78
CA ALA A 68 -8.96 -0.25 12.45
C ALA A 68 -9.82 1.01 12.24
N HIS A 69 -10.93 0.88 11.53
CA HIS A 69 -11.85 1.98 11.23
C HIS A 69 -12.53 2.57 12.48
N LEU A 70 -12.72 1.78 13.56
CA LEU A 70 -13.23 2.32 14.84
C LEU A 70 -12.30 3.40 15.41
N TYR A 71 -11.01 3.35 15.08
CA TYR A 71 -9.98 4.30 15.52
C TYR A 71 -9.55 5.28 14.42
N GLY A 72 -10.21 5.26 13.26
CA GLY A 72 -9.87 6.10 12.12
C GLY A 72 -8.56 5.70 11.42
N VAL A 73 -8.10 4.46 11.62
CA VAL A 73 -6.88 3.89 11.00
C VAL A 73 -7.22 3.24 9.66
N ARG A 74 -6.46 3.56 8.60
CA ARG A 74 -6.65 3.03 7.24
C ARG A 74 -6.06 1.62 7.10
N VAL A 75 -6.63 0.82 6.22
CA VAL A 75 -6.17 -0.55 5.92
C VAL A 75 -5.81 -0.69 4.46
N HIS A 76 -4.55 -1.01 4.18
CA HIS A 76 -4.04 -1.26 2.84
C HIS A 76 -3.78 -2.76 2.65
N ALA A 77 -4.34 -3.37 1.61
CA ALA A 77 -4.08 -4.79 1.31
C ALA A 77 -3.08 -4.96 0.17
N THR A 78 -2.19 -5.95 0.29
CA THR A 78 -1.18 -6.21 -0.75
C THR A 78 -1.66 -7.21 -1.79
N LEU A 79 -1.58 -6.82 -3.07
CA LEU A 79 -1.67 -7.64 -4.28
C LEU A 79 -0.45 -7.33 -5.16
N ASN A 80 0.75 -7.58 -4.67
CA ASN A 80 1.97 -6.99 -5.21
C ASN A 80 2.92 -8.03 -5.82
N THR A 81 2.38 -8.98 -6.56
CA THR A 81 3.11 -9.86 -7.47
C THR A 81 2.80 -9.51 -8.92
N LEU A 82 3.67 -9.90 -9.84
CA LEU A 82 3.36 -9.94 -11.28
C LEU A 82 2.32 -11.03 -11.52
N LEU A 83 1.44 -10.81 -12.50
CA LEU A 83 0.34 -11.69 -12.84
C LEU A 83 0.56 -12.29 -14.21
N TYR A 84 0.31 -13.59 -14.35
CA TYR A 84 0.18 -14.23 -15.65
C TYR A 84 -1.23 -14.05 -16.21
N ASP A 85 -1.40 -14.18 -17.52
CA ASP A 85 -2.67 -13.94 -18.20
C ASP A 85 -3.82 -14.79 -17.65
N ASP A 86 -3.55 -16.04 -17.27
CA ASP A 86 -4.50 -16.97 -16.66
C ASP A 86 -4.84 -16.64 -15.20
N GLU A 87 -4.05 -15.78 -14.54
CA GLU A 87 -4.27 -15.33 -13.17
C GLU A 87 -5.12 -14.06 -13.09
N LEU A 88 -5.24 -13.27 -14.16
CA LEU A 88 -5.88 -11.95 -14.16
C LEU A 88 -7.31 -11.99 -13.60
N ALA A 89 -8.13 -12.96 -14.02
CA ALA A 89 -9.49 -13.09 -13.54
C ALA A 89 -9.57 -13.46 -12.04
N ALA A 90 -8.61 -14.23 -11.54
CA ALA A 90 -8.54 -14.58 -10.12
C ALA A 90 -8.05 -13.38 -9.28
N ALA A 91 -7.08 -12.63 -9.78
CA ALA A 91 -6.57 -11.42 -9.13
C ALA A 91 -7.65 -10.33 -9.04
N GLU A 92 -8.45 -10.14 -10.11
CA GLU A 92 -9.57 -9.22 -10.10
C GLU A 92 -10.63 -9.61 -9.07
N ARG A 93 -11.01 -10.89 -8.99
CA ARG A 93 -11.96 -11.35 -7.96
C ARG A 93 -11.44 -11.07 -6.57
N GLN A 94 -10.18 -11.43 -6.29
CA GLN A 94 -9.59 -11.17 -4.97
C GLN A 94 -9.51 -9.67 -4.66
N ALA A 95 -9.16 -8.82 -5.63
CA ALA A 95 -9.15 -7.37 -5.45
C ALA A 95 -10.54 -6.85 -5.05
N ARG A 96 -11.60 -7.30 -5.74
CA ARG A 96 -12.99 -6.92 -5.41
C ARG A 96 -13.45 -7.44 -4.06
N GLU A 97 -13.05 -8.66 -3.68
CA GLU A 97 -13.33 -9.24 -2.35
C GLU A 97 -12.66 -8.43 -1.24
N LEU A 98 -11.40 -7.99 -1.42
CA LEU A 98 -10.69 -7.13 -0.49
C LEU A 98 -11.35 -5.76 -0.36
N VAL A 99 -11.76 -5.16 -1.48
CA VAL A 99 -12.52 -3.89 -1.46
C VAL A 99 -13.83 -4.07 -0.70
N ALA A 100 -14.56 -5.15 -0.94
CA ALA A 100 -15.80 -5.46 -0.21
C ALA A 100 -15.56 -5.80 1.28
N ALA A 101 -14.34 -6.19 1.65
CA ALA A 101 -13.93 -6.38 3.04
C ALA A 101 -13.58 -5.06 3.76
N GLY A 102 -13.59 -3.92 3.05
CA GLY A 102 -13.40 -2.60 3.63
C GLY A 102 -11.96 -2.10 3.60
N VAL A 103 -11.07 -2.61 2.73
CA VAL A 103 -9.74 -2.01 2.59
C VAL A 103 -9.81 -0.65 1.89
N ASP A 104 -8.97 0.28 2.34
CA ASP A 104 -8.94 1.67 1.85
C ASP A 104 -8.03 1.83 0.63
N ALA A 105 -7.06 0.94 0.45
CA ALA A 105 -6.17 0.93 -0.70
C ALA A 105 -5.65 -0.49 -1.01
N LEU A 106 -5.24 -0.70 -2.28
CA LEU A 106 -4.51 -1.89 -2.70
C LEU A 106 -3.08 -1.50 -3.07
N ILE A 107 -2.11 -2.18 -2.46
CA ILE A 107 -0.69 -2.05 -2.79
C ILE A 107 -0.38 -3.08 -3.88
N VAL A 108 -0.09 -2.63 -5.09
CA VAL A 108 -0.01 -3.47 -6.28
C VAL A 108 1.32 -3.31 -7.01
N GLN A 109 1.72 -4.33 -7.76
CA GLN A 109 2.87 -4.29 -8.65
C GLN A 109 2.43 -4.28 -10.11
N ASP A 110 1.49 -5.14 -10.49
CA ASP A 110 1.10 -5.34 -11.87
C ASP A 110 0.18 -4.23 -12.37
N MET A 111 0.51 -3.66 -13.53
CA MET A 111 -0.25 -2.60 -14.18
C MET A 111 -1.64 -3.05 -14.66
N ALA A 112 -1.88 -4.35 -14.81
CA ALA A 112 -3.18 -4.89 -15.18
C ALA A 112 -4.25 -4.49 -14.15
N LEU A 113 -3.92 -4.47 -12.86
CA LEU A 113 -4.84 -4.06 -11.79
C LEU A 113 -5.32 -2.61 -11.96
N ARG A 114 -4.49 -1.72 -12.53
CA ARG A 114 -4.91 -0.34 -12.83
C ARG A 114 -6.01 -0.26 -13.89
N ARG A 115 -6.09 -1.26 -14.77
CA ARG A 115 -7.10 -1.31 -15.86
C ARG A 115 -8.43 -1.96 -15.44
N MET A 116 -8.47 -2.57 -14.27
CA MET A 116 -9.67 -3.30 -13.77
C MET A 116 -10.74 -2.38 -13.18
N SER A 117 -10.57 -1.06 -13.21
CA SER A 117 -11.54 -0.05 -12.71
C SER A 117 -12.06 -0.41 -11.30
N LEU A 118 -11.14 -0.69 -10.39
CA LEU A 118 -11.47 -1.00 -9.00
C LEU A 118 -11.88 0.28 -8.25
N PRO A 119 -12.94 0.26 -7.45
CA PRO A 119 -13.40 1.43 -6.69
C PRO A 119 -12.59 1.61 -5.39
N VAL A 120 -11.26 1.71 -5.51
CA VAL A 120 -10.33 1.81 -4.38
C VAL A 120 -9.05 2.50 -4.86
N GLU A 121 -8.33 3.16 -3.96
CA GLU A 121 -7.01 3.70 -4.27
C GLU A 121 -6.00 2.59 -4.59
N LEU A 122 -5.14 2.86 -5.59
CA LEU A 122 -4.03 1.97 -5.93
C LEU A 122 -2.70 2.63 -5.54
N HIS A 123 -1.91 1.93 -4.76
CA HIS A 123 -0.55 2.31 -4.37
C HIS A 123 0.46 1.45 -5.12
N ALA A 124 1.44 2.08 -5.77
CA ALA A 124 2.49 1.36 -6.47
C ALA A 124 3.49 0.79 -5.44
N SER A 125 3.58 -0.54 -5.39
CA SER A 125 4.45 -1.26 -4.46
C SER A 125 5.93 -0.95 -4.68
N THR A 126 6.78 -1.14 -3.66
CA THR A 126 8.24 -1.24 -3.81
C THR A 126 8.68 -2.28 -4.84
N GLN A 127 7.85 -3.27 -5.12
CA GLN A 127 8.11 -4.27 -6.17
C GLN A 127 8.13 -3.65 -7.59
N THR A 128 7.63 -2.43 -7.77
CA THR A 128 7.78 -1.66 -9.02
C THR A 128 9.14 -0.98 -9.16
N ALA A 129 10.02 -1.11 -8.15
CA ALA A 129 11.41 -0.64 -8.13
C ALA A 129 11.58 0.86 -8.43
N ILE A 130 10.78 1.72 -7.82
CA ILE A 130 10.77 3.18 -8.03
C ILE A 130 12.01 3.80 -7.41
N ARG A 131 12.89 4.37 -8.24
CA ARG A 131 14.18 4.98 -7.86
C ARG A 131 14.39 6.37 -8.42
N THR A 132 13.64 6.74 -9.43
CA THR A 132 13.86 7.99 -10.17
C THR A 132 12.63 8.88 -10.21
N PRO A 133 12.82 10.21 -10.38
CA PRO A 133 11.71 11.13 -10.60
C PRO A 133 10.81 10.75 -11.78
N ALA A 134 11.40 10.23 -12.87
CA ALA A 134 10.67 9.86 -14.08
C ALA A 134 9.73 8.67 -13.84
N GLU A 135 10.19 7.65 -13.10
CA GLU A 135 9.36 6.48 -12.73
C GLU A 135 8.19 6.88 -11.84
N ALA A 136 8.45 7.72 -10.83
CA ALA A 136 7.40 8.21 -9.93
C ALA A 136 6.37 9.07 -10.67
N ALA A 137 6.82 9.96 -11.55
CA ALA A 137 5.94 10.76 -12.39
C ALA A 137 5.11 9.91 -13.35
N PHE A 138 5.70 8.87 -13.95
CA PHE A 138 4.97 7.92 -14.80
C PHE A 138 3.83 7.24 -14.04
N LEU A 139 4.10 6.72 -12.85
CA LEU A 139 3.08 6.01 -12.06
C LEU A 139 2.01 6.98 -11.53
N GLY A 140 2.37 8.19 -11.09
CA GLY A 140 1.41 9.21 -10.73
C GLY A 140 0.48 9.58 -11.90
N ASN A 141 1.05 9.81 -13.09
CA ASN A 141 0.28 10.08 -14.30
C ASN A 141 -0.58 8.88 -14.76
N ALA A 142 -0.14 7.65 -14.47
CA ALA A 142 -0.94 6.46 -14.70
C ALA A 142 -2.13 6.33 -13.71
N GLY A 143 -2.20 7.19 -12.69
CA GLY A 143 -3.31 7.28 -11.73
C GLY A 143 -3.13 6.45 -10.47
N PHE A 144 -1.87 6.16 -10.08
CA PHE A 144 -1.60 5.68 -8.74
C PHE A 144 -1.69 6.84 -7.74
N ALA A 145 -2.41 6.63 -6.64
CA ALA A 145 -2.56 7.63 -5.59
C ALA A 145 -1.27 7.78 -4.76
N ARG A 146 -0.49 6.69 -4.64
CA ARG A 146 0.74 6.65 -3.86
C ARG A 146 1.80 5.80 -4.56
N VAL A 147 3.07 6.16 -4.35
CA VAL A 147 4.26 5.43 -4.81
C VAL A 147 5.14 5.08 -3.62
N ILE A 148 5.49 3.80 -3.47
CA ILE A 148 6.33 3.28 -2.37
C ILE A 148 7.74 3.10 -2.89
N LEU A 149 8.69 3.90 -2.38
CA LEU A 149 10.03 3.99 -2.92
C LEU A 149 10.92 2.80 -2.54
N GLU A 150 11.96 2.59 -3.33
CA GLU A 150 13.09 1.73 -2.97
C GLU A 150 13.80 2.24 -1.71
N ARG A 151 14.40 1.30 -0.97
CA ARG A 151 14.99 1.57 0.36
C ARG A 151 16.36 2.23 0.31
N ALA A 152 17.06 2.13 -0.81
CA ALA A 152 18.46 2.56 -0.95
C ALA A 152 18.61 3.99 -1.48
N LEU A 153 17.57 4.82 -1.37
CA LEU A 153 17.59 6.20 -1.85
C LEU A 153 18.09 7.16 -0.78
N SER A 154 18.91 8.12 -1.21
CA SER A 154 19.31 9.26 -0.39
C SER A 154 18.16 10.26 -0.23
N LEU A 155 18.25 11.12 0.79
CA LEU A 155 17.26 12.19 1.01
C LEU A 155 17.14 13.14 -0.18
N ASP A 156 18.22 13.40 -0.92
CA ASP A 156 18.18 14.28 -2.09
C ASP A 156 17.46 13.63 -3.27
N GLU A 157 17.63 12.33 -3.49
CA GLU A 157 16.86 11.56 -4.46
C GLU A 157 15.37 11.53 -4.10
N ILE A 158 15.03 11.28 -2.83
CA ILE A 158 13.65 11.32 -2.35
C ILE A 158 13.02 12.69 -2.58
N ARG A 159 13.75 13.79 -2.26
CA ARG A 159 13.27 15.16 -2.52
C ARG A 159 13.02 15.42 -4.02
N ALA A 160 13.90 14.91 -4.87
CA ALA A 160 13.74 15.05 -6.32
C ALA A 160 12.49 14.29 -6.82
N ILE A 161 12.25 13.10 -6.30
CA ILE A 161 11.05 12.30 -6.59
C ILE A 161 9.78 13.02 -6.11
N CYS A 162 9.75 13.50 -4.87
CA CYS A 162 8.60 14.22 -4.33
C CYS A 162 8.20 15.46 -5.16
N ARG A 163 9.17 16.13 -5.81
CA ARG A 163 8.91 17.28 -6.68
C ARG A 163 8.39 16.90 -8.07
N ALA A 164 8.58 15.66 -8.49
CA ALA A 164 8.31 15.21 -9.85
C ALA A 164 6.95 14.52 -10.00
N THR A 165 6.32 14.11 -8.90
CA THR A 165 5.04 13.38 -8.93
C THR A 165 3.97 14.10 -8.14
N THR A 166 2.72 13.93 -8.57
CA THR A 166 1.53 14.35 -7.81
C THR A 166 1.02 13.25 -6.87
N ALA A 167 1.52 12.01 -7.04
CA ALA A 167 1.20 10.92 -6.12
C ALA A 167 1.86 11.14 -4.76
N GLU A 168 1.25 10.65 -3.71
CA GLU A 168 1.90 10.59 -2.39
C GLU A 168 3.15 9.72 -2.45
N VAL A 169 4.16 10.09 -1.67
CA VAL A 169 5.43 9.36 -1.61
C VAL A 169 5.54 8.68 -0.25
N GLU A 170 5.73 7.36 -0.27
CA GLU A 170 5.93 6.53 0.92
C GLU A 170 7.37 6.03 0.97
N CYS A 171 8.00 6.18 2.14
CA CYS A 171 9.38 5.77 2.39
C CYS A 171 9.47 4.83 3.58
N PHE A 172 10.40 3.90 3.52
CA PHE A 172 10.79 3.09 4.69
C PHE A 172 11.69 3.91 5.63
N VAL A 173 11.47 3.78 6.92
CA VAL A 173 12.24 4.40 8.00
C VAL A 173 12.65 3.38 9.03
#